data_533f0099b008766d8e0a1be082047b79
#
_entry.id   533f0099b008766d8e0a1be082047b79
#
_cell.length_a   1.000
_cell.length_b   1.000
_cell.length_c   1.000
_cell.angle_alpha   90.00
_cell.angle_beta   90.00
_cell.angle_gamma   90.00
#
_symmetry.space_group_name_H-M   'P 1'
#
loop_
_entity.id
_entity.type
_entity.pdbx_description
1 polymer ?
#
loop_
_entity_poly.entity_id
_entity_poly.type
_entity_poly.pdbx_seq_one_letter_code
_entity_poly.pdbx_strand_id
1 'polypeptide(L)'
;MRLMGKLFFANLAALVVVAAAVLISVRGVAIGAVVHHMGMMTGPMAEPMVRDLQAAISDGLDDAVLVGIGAALLVAIVTSLLVSTLITRPIRRAARAAEKIAGGDYGHRVAYAGHDEIGEFTHSFNDMAAKLEETEAVRRQLLATVSHELRTPLTSIQGYMAGLIDGVFPAEPETYSLVQREAARLARLVDDIERLSRLEAGVERVEPVSLSTRVVVTSAISCT
;
A
#
# COMPACT_ATOMS: atom_id res chain seq x y z
N MET A 1 7.06 13.42 14.20
CA MET A 1 5.73 14.10 14.31
C MET A 1 4.80 13.39 13.33
N ARG A 2 3.67 12.90 13.80
CA ARG A 2 2.65 12.23 12.97
C ARG A 2 2.13 13.18 11.90
N LEU A 3 1.79 12.69 10.73
CA LEU A 3 1.27 13.49 9.60
C LEU A 3 0.06 14.34 10.02
N MET A 4 -0.86 13.75 10.79
CA MET A 4 -1.99 14.49 11.40
C MET A 4 -1.56 15.70 12.23
N GLY A 5 -0.47 15.58 13.01
CA GLY A 5 0.07 16.71 13.77
C GLY A 5 0.58 17.82 12.85
N LYS A 6 1.31 17.49 11.79
CA LYS A 6 1.81 18.47 10.83
C LYS A 6 0.68 19.21 10.11
N LEU A 7 -0.36 18.50 9.68
CA LEU A 7 -1.53 19.07 9.03
C LEU A 7 -2.37 19.92 10.01
N PHE A 8 -2.54 19.45 11.25
CA PHE A 8 -3.24 20.20 12.27
C PHE A 8 -2.53 21.53 12.59
N PHE A 9 -1.22 21.50 12.81
CA PHE A 9 -0.45 22.72 13.08
C PHE A 9 -0.39 23.65 11.86
N ALA A 10 -0.30 23.12 10.64
CA ALA A 10 -0.37 23.93 9.42
C ALA A 10 -1.73 24.63 9.28
N ASN A 11 -2.82 23.92 9.55
CA ASN A 11 -4.18 24.47 9.48
C ASN A 11 -4.45 25.50 10.60
N LEU A 12 -3.95 25.21 11.82
CA LEU A 12 -4.04 26.13 12.95
C LEU A 12 -3.24 27.42 12.70
N ALA A 13 -2.00 27.30 12.19
CA ALA A 13 -1.18 28.43 11.83
C ALA A 13 -1.85 29.30 10.75
N ALA A 14 -2.44 28.61 9.76
CA ALA A 14 -3.20 29.24 8.70
C ALA A 14 -4.40 30.06 9.24
N LEU A 15 -5.17 29.48 10.15
CA LEU A 15 -6.30 30.14 10.80
C LEU A 15 -5.84 31.39 11.59
N VAL A 16 -4.72 31.27 12.32
CA VAL A 16 -4.14 32.37 13.07
C VAL A 16 -3.69 33.50 12.16
N VAL A 17 -3.08 33.20 10.99
CA VAL A 17 -2.66 34.20 10.01
C VAL A 17 -3.87 34.96 9.44
N VAL A 18 -4.93 34.24 9.07
CA VAL A 18 -6.17 34.87 8.57
C VAL A 18 -6.80 35.74 9.64
N ALA A 19 -6.92 35.23 10.87
CA ALA A 19 -7.50 36.01 12.01
C ALA A 19 -6.65 37.27 12.32
N ALA A 20 -5.32 37.13 12.30
CA ALA A 20 -4.43 38.28 12.51
C ALA A 20 -4.55 39.33 11.38
N ALA A 21 -4.62 38.90 10.10
CA ALA A 21 -4.81 39.78 8.97
C ALA A 21 -6.11 40.58 9.07
N VAL A 22 -7.22 39.91 9.43
CA VAL A 22 -8.52 40.56 9.63
C VAL A 22 -8.47 41.55 10.81
N LEU A 23 -7.90 41.13 11.95
CA LEU A 23 -7.78 42.00 13.14
C LEU A 23 -6.93 43.27 12.87
N ILE A 24 -5.80 43.11 12.16
CA ILE A 24 -4.92 44.23 11.78
C ILE A 24 -5.68 45.20 10.88
N SER A 25 -6.42 44.69 9.90
CA SER A 25 -7.22 45.48 8.98
C SER A 25 -8.30 46.24 9.67
N VAL A 26 -9.10 45.58 10.52
CA VAL A 26 -10.16 46.20 11.33
C VAL A 26 -9.60 47.27 12.29
N ARG A 27 -8.44 46.99 12.92
CA ARG A 27 -7.76 47.95 13.82
C ARG A 27 -7.24 49.18 13.08
N GLY A 28 -6.71 49.03 11.90
CA GLY A 28 -6.25 50.13 11.02
C GLY A 28 -7.40 51.10 10.69
N VAL A 29 -8.55 50.54 10.32
CA VAL A 29 -9.78 51.28 10.04
C VAL A 29 -10.29 52.02 11.27
N ALA A 30 -10.38 51.35 12.43
CA ALA A 30 -10.85 51.96 13.66
C ALA A 30 -9.95 53.11 14.10
N ILE A 31 -8.62 52.98 14.03
CA ILE A 31 -7.66 54.05 14.37
C ILE A 31 -7.79 55.25 13.38
N GLY A 32 -7.87 54.97 12.09
CA GLY A 32 -8.05 56.00 11.05
C GLY A 32 -9.33 56.83 11.29
N ALA A 33 -10.43 56.16 11.55
CA ALA A 33 -11.71 56.81 11.87
C ALA A 33 -11.64 57.68 13.12
N VAL A 34 -10.99 57.22 14.21
CA VAL A 34 -10.83 57.97 15.45
C VAL A 34 -9.93 59.20 15.26
N VAL A 35 -8.80 59.08 14.56
CA VAL A 35 -7.86 60.18 14.30
C VAL A 35 -8.50 61.26 13.43
N HIS A 36 -9.25 60.89 12.40
CA HIS A 36 -10.00 61.81 11.56
C HIS A 36 -11.08 62.54 12.34
N HIS A 37 -11.76 61.86 13.24
CA HIS A 37 -12.81 62.44 14.09
C HIS A 37 -12.31 63.45 15.11
N MET A 38 -11.16 63.21 15.75
CA MET A 38 -10.53 64.15 16.67
C MET A 38 -10.07 65.41 16.00
N GLY A 39 -9.68 65.38 14.70
CA GLY A 39 -9.26 66.58 13.95
C GLY A 39 -10.38 67.56 13.62
N MET A 40 -11.65 67.12 13.69
CA MET A 40 -12.82 67.94 13.29
C MET A 40 -13.67 68.51 14.46
N MET A 41 -13.28 68.35 15.70
CA MET A 41 -14.08 68.77 16.86
C MET A 41 -14.17 70.30 17.13
N THR A 42 -13.95 71.13 16.11
CA THR A 42 -13.96 72.62 16.28
C THR A 42 -14.99 73.36 15.43
N GLY A 43 -16.24 72.83 15.20
CA GLY A 43 -17.25 73.57 14.45
C GLY A 43 -18.66 72.96 14.37
N PRO A 44 -19.73 73.74 14.09
CA PRO A 44 -21.10 73.27 14.05
C PRO A 44 -21.45 72.58 12.71
N MET A 45 -21.05 71.35 12.50
CA MET A 45 -21.38 70.57 11.29
C MET A 45 -21.62 69.08 11.63
N ALA A 46 -22.79 68.77 12.10
CA ALA A 46 -23.12 67.37 12.47
C ALA A 46 -23.42 66.47 11.25
N GLU A 47 -24.02 66.95 10.19
CA GLU A 47 -24.44 66.09 9.04
C GLU A 47 -23.32 65.66 8.09
N PRO A 48 -22.39 66.56 7.64
CA PRO A 48 -21.29 66.10 6.80
C PRO A 48 -20.34 65.14 7.51
N MET A 49 -20.15 65.32 8.82
CA MET A 49 -19.31 64.45 9.66
C MET A 49 -19.81 63.01 9.77
N VAL A 50 -21.13 62.80 9.89
CA VAL A 50 -21.72 61.46 9.91
C VAL A 50 -21.52 60.74 8.56
N ARG A 51 -21.62 61.43 7.43
CA ARG A 51 -21.39 60.87 6.12
C ARG A 51 -19.93 60.49 5.89
N ASP A 52 -18.98 61.35 6.27
CA ASP A 52 -17.56 61.05 6.17
C ASP A 52 -17.15 59.88 7.06
N LEU A 53 -17.71 59.79 8.24
CA LEU A 53 -17.49 58.65 9.14
C LEU A 53 -18.07 57.32 8.56
N GLN A 54 -19.26 57.37 7.97
CA GLN A 54 -19.85 56.22 7.31
C GLN A 54 -19.04 55.76 6.10
N ALA A 55 -18.56 56.72 5.27
CA ALA A 55 -17.70 56.40 4.13
C ALA A 55 -16.37 55.78 4.57
N ALA A 56 -15.70 56.36 5.58
CA ALA A 56 -14.45 55.83 6.11
C ALA A 56 -14.59 54.44 6.72
N ILE A 57 -15.73 54.15 7.39
CA ILE A 57 -16.03 52.82 7.93
C ILE A 57 -16.31 51.84 6.80
N SER A 58 -17.09 52.22 5.78
CA SER A 58 -17.41 51.34 4.64
C SER A 58 -16.16 50.98 3.83
N ASP A 59 -15.34 51.95 3.49
CA ASP A 59 -14.11 51.72 2.74
C ASP A 59 -13.13 50.80 3.49
N GLY A 60 -13.03 51.03 4.79
CA GLY A 60 -12.16 50.20 5.60
C GLY A 60 -12.68 48.80 5.88
N LEU A 61 -13.99 48.60 5.89
CA LEU A 61 -14.58 47.27 5.94
C LEU A 61 -14.35 46.53 4.64
N ASP A 62 -14.46 47.19 3.50
CA ASP A 62 -14.21 46.61 2.17
C ASP A 62 -12.74 46.19 2.03
N ASP A 63 -11.80 47.02 2.47
CA ASP A 63 -10.37 46.69 2.50
C ASP A 63 -10.09 45.46 3.44
N ALA A 64 -10.70 45.45 4.60
CA ALA A 64 -10.57 44.35 5.55
C ALA A 64 -11.11 43.03 4.98
N VAL A 65 -12.23 43.07 4.28
CA VAL A 65 -12.82 41.91 3.59
C VAL A 65 -11.91 41.42 2.48
N LEU A 66 -11.39 42.33 1.63
CA LEU A 66 -10.48 41.96 0.55
C LEU A 66 -9.19 41.29 1.05
N VAL A 67 -8.57 41.86 2.10
CA VAL A 67 -7.37 41.28 2.74
C VAL A 67 -7.70 39.93 3.36
N GLY A 68 -8.86 39.80 4.01
CA GLY A 68 -9.32 38.54 4.59
C GLY A 68 -9.54 37.44 3.56
N ILE A 69 -10.19 37.76 2.45
CA ILE A 69 -10.41 36.83 1.32
C ILE A 69 -9.07 36.44 0.70
N GLY A 70 -8.16 37.40 0.46
CA GLY A 70 -6.83 37.12 -0.11
C GLY A 70 -6.02 36.19 0.77
N ALA A 71 -6.00 36.43 2.09
CA ALA A 71 -5.33 35.60 3.05
C ALA A 71 -5.95 34.19 3.11
N ALA A 72 -7.28 34.08 3.10
CA ALA A 72 -7.97 32.79 3.09
C ALA A 72 -7.69 31.96 1.83
N LEU A 73 -7.67 32.60 0.65
CA LEU A 73 -7.32 31.94 -0.61
C LEU A 73 -5.88 31.42 -0.59
N LEU A 74 -4.93 32.23 -0.13
CA LEU A 74 -3.53 31.82 -0.04
C LEU A 74 -3.37 30.60 0.87
N VAL A 75 -4.02 30.61 2.02
CA VAL A 75 -4.05 29.46 2.95
C VAL A 75 -4.66 28.22 2.31
N ALA A 76 -5.79 28.38 1.62
CA ALA A 76 -6.46 27.27 0.94
C ALA A 76 -5.55 26.64 -0.13
N ILE A 77 -4.83 27.46 -0.91
CA ILE A 77 -3.88 26.99 -1.92
C ILE A 77 -2.73 26.22 -1.26
N VAL A 78 -2.09 26.78 -0.24
CA VAL A 78 -0.98 26.15 0.47
C VAL A 78 -1.41 24.82 1.09
N THR A 79 -2.54 24.78 1.78
CA THR A 79 -3.08 23.55 2.39
C THR A 79 -3.41 22.50 1.34
N SER A 80 -4.02 22.90 0.22
CA SER A 80 -4.34 22.02 -0.90
C SER A 80 -3.07 21.39 -1.50
N LEU A 81 -2.01 22.18 -1.69
CA LEU A 81 -0.72 21.70 -2.19
C LEU A 81 -0.07 20.71 -1.20
N LEU A 82 -0.11 21.01 0.10
CA LEU A 82 0.41 20.12 1.14
C LEU A 82 -0.33 18.79 1.16
N VAL A 83 -1.65 18.78 1.18
CA VAL A 83 -2.46 17.56 1.12
C VAL A 83 -2.19 16.77 -0.15
N SER A 84 -2.13 17.45 -1.30
CA SER A 84 -1.83 16.81 -2.59
C SER A 84 -0.46 16.11 -2.58
N THR A 85 0.58 16.77 -2.08
CA THR A 85 1.95 16.23 -2.13
C THR A 85 2.23 15.20 -1.05
N LEU A 86 1.73 15.42 0.17
CA LEU A 86 2.03 14.57 1.32
C LEU A 86 1.11 13.34 1.43
N ILE A 87 -0.10 13.40 0.89
CA ILE A 87 -1.08 12.32 1.03
C ILE A 87 -1.50 11.77 -0.34
N THR A 88 -2.06 12.61 -1.20
CA THR A 88 -2.71 12.13 -2.44
C THR A 88 -1.72 11.47 -3.40
N ARG A 89 -0.53 12.05 -3.58
CA ARG A 89 0.49 11.49 -4.48
C ARG A 89 1.02 10.14 -4.02
N PRO A 90 1.41 9.91 -2.75
CA PRO A 90 1.84 8.60 -2.27
C PRO A 90 0.75 7.53 -2.42
N ILE A 91 -0.49 7.84 -2.05
CA ILE A 91 -1.61 6.90 -2.20
C ILE A 91 -1.82 6.51 -3.67
N ARG A 92 -1.78 7.48 -4.60
CA ARG A 92 -1.90 7.19 -6.04
C ARG A 92 -0.73 6.35 -6.57
N ARG A 93 0.48 6.51 -5.99
CA ARG A 93 1.63 5.66 -6.34
C ARG A 93 1.41 4.24 -5.87
N ALA A 94 0.92 4.06 -4.64
CA ALA A 94 0.59 2.73 -4.12
C ALA A 94 -0.53 2.05 -4.93
N ALA A 95 -1.57 2.78 -5.31
CA ALA A 95 -2.64 2.25 -6.16
C ALA A 95 -2.09 1.76 -7.52
N ARG A 96 -1.24 2.56 -8.18
CA ARG A 96 -0.60 2.14 -9.44
C ARG A 96 0.36 0.97 -9.28
N ALA A 97 1.05 0.89 -8.14
CA ALA A 97 1.89 -0.26 -7.82
C ALA A 97 1.06 -1.52 -7.61
N ALA A 98 -0.10 -1.42 -6.95
CA ALA A 98 -1.04 -2.52 -6.78
C ALA A 98 -1.58 -3.03 -8.13
N GLU A 99 -1.88 -2.14 -9.09
CA GLU A 99 -2.29 -2.52 -10.45
C GLU A 99 -1.18 -3.31 -11.18
N LYS A 100 0.09 -2.90 -11.02
CA LYS A 100 1.22 -3.61 -11.62
C LYS A 100 1.42 -5.00 -10.99
N ILE A 101 1.32 -5.08 -9.66
CA ILE A 101 1.40 -6.35 -8.93
C ILE A 101 0.27 -7.28 -9.35
N ALA A 102 -0.96 -6.78 -9.49
CA ALA A 102 -2.10 -7.54 -9.99
C ALA A 102 -1.90 -8.02 -11.45
N GLY A 103 -1.14 -7.27 -12.25
CA GLY A 103 -0.72 -7.65 -13.60
C GLY A 103 0.47 -8.61 -13.66
N GLY A 104 1.01 -9.05 -12.51
CA GLY A 104 2.10 -10.03 -12.43
C GLY A 104 3.51 -9.44 -12.22
N ASP A 105 3.64 -8.11 -12.14
CA ASP A 105 4.91 -7.44 -11.78
C ASP A 105 5.06 -7.38 -10.25
N TYR A 106 5.31 -8.52 -9.63
CA TYR A 106 5.43 -8.66 -8.17
C TYR A 106 6.68 -7.97 -7.59
N GLY A 107 7.69 -7.68 -8.41
CA GLY A 107 8.91 -6.97 -8.00
C GLY A 107 8.72 -5.46 -7.82
N HIS A 108 7.56 -4.91 -8.20
CA HIS A 108 7.32 -3.48 -8.11
C HIS A 108 7.20 -3.01 -6.65
N ARG A 109 7.89 -1.91 -6.31
CA ARG A 109 7.89 -1.31 -4.97
C ARG A 109 7.54 0.17 -5.02
N VAL A 110 6.94 0.67 -3.96
CA VAL A 110 6.62 2.09 -3.79
C VAL A 110 7.75 2.77 -3.04
N ALA A 111 8.38 3.78 -3.67
CA ALA A 111 9.40 4.59 -3.02
C ALA A 111 8.74 5.72 -2.21
N TYR A 112 8.99 5.73 -0.91
CA TYR A 112 8.62 6.81 0.00
C TYR A 112 9.60 6.85 1.18
N ALA A 113 10.20 8.00 1.43
CA ALA A 113 11.24 8.18 2.45
C ALA A 113 10.73 8.87 3.74
N GLY A 114 9.41 9.04 3.92
CA GLY A 114 8.82 9.65 5.11
C GLY A 114 8.82 8.70 6.31
N HIS A 115 8.95 9.27 7.51
CA HIS A 115 8.84 8.54 8.79
C HIS A 115 7.50 8.86 9.49
N ASP A 116 6.46 9.04 8.69
CA ASP A 116 5.09 9.32 9.11
C ASP A 116 4.17 8.13 8.80
N GLU A 117 2.89 8.29 9.02
CA GLU A 117 1.88 7.23 8.80
C GLU A 117 1.83 6.76 7.35
N ILE A 118 2.19 7.62 6.39
CA ILE A 118 2.31 7.24 4.97
C ILE A 118 3.57 6.40 4.73
N GLY A 119 4.65 6.68 5.48
CA GLY A 119 5.86 5.86 5.48
C GLY A 119 5.59 4.45 6.01
N GLU A 120 4.89 4.33 7.14
CA GLU A 120 4.47 3.06 7.72
C GLU A 120 3.56 2.26 6.76
N PHE A 121 2.56 2.94 6.17
CA PHE A 121 1.70 2.34 5.14
C PHE A 121 2.51 1.81 3.96
N THR A 122 3.46 2.61 3.45
CA THR A 122 4.27 2.22 2.28
C THR A 122 5.20 1.05 2.61
N HIS A 123 5.73 0.99 3.84
CA HIS A 123 6.54 -0.13 4.30
C HIS A 123 5.71 -1.40 4.36
N SER A 124 4.56 -1.36 5.03
CA SER A 124 3.63 -2.51 5.10
C SER A 124 3.15 -2.97 3.72
N PHE A 125 2.92 -2.04 2.78
CA PHE A 125 2.59 -2.37 1.40
C PHE A 125 3.74 -3.10 0.69
N ASN A 126 4.98 -2.62 0.85
CA ASN A 126 6.16 -3.25 0.25
C ASN A 126 6.46 -4.64 0.85
N ASP A 127 6.23 -4.82 2.15
CA ASP A 127 6.36 -6.12 2.81
C ASP A 127 5.32 -7.12 2.30
N MET A 128 4.09 -6.67 2.12
CA MET A 128 3.04 -7.49 1.48
C MET A 128 3.43 -7.88 0.05
N ALA A 129 3.94 -6.93 -0.74
CA ALA A 129 4.38 -7.18 -2.10
C ALA A 129 5.57 -8.16 -2.16
N ALA A 130 6.50 -8.09 -1.20
CA ALA A 130 7.61 -9.03 -1.09
C ALA A 130 7.14 -10.44 -0.78
N LYS A 131 6.21 -10.61 0.16
CA LYS A 131 5.62 -11.92 0.48
C LYS A 131 4.86 -12.52 -0.70
N LEU A 132 4.15 -11.69 -1.46
CA LEU A 132 3.44 -12.16 -2.66
C LEU A 132 4.42 -12.60 -3.75
N GLU A 133 5.50 -11.85 -3.97
CA GLU A 133 6.58 -12.22 -4.91
C GLU A 133 7.21 -13.56 -4.54
N GLU A 134 7.53 -13.76 -3.26
CA GLU A 134 8.07 -15.01 -2.73
C GLU A 134 7.09 -16.17 -2.95
N THR A 135 5.82 -15.99 -2.60
CA THR A 135 4.77 -17.02 -2.77
C THR A 135 4.63 -17.42 -4.23
N GLU A 136 4.59 -16.45 -5.16
CA GLU A 136 4.47 -16.72 -6.58
C GLU A 136 5.76 -17.33 -7.19
N ALA A 137 6.93 -17.03 -6.64
CA ALA A 137 8.18 -17.68 -7.03
C ALA A 137 8.17 -19.16 -6.61
N VAL A 138 7.81 -19.47 -5.38
CA VAL A 138 7.67 -20.83 -4.86
C VAL A 138 6.65 -21.63 -5.68
N ARG A 139 5.48 -21.03 -5.96
CA ARG A 139 4.44 -21.65 -6.78
C ARG A 139 4.93 -21.99 -8.19
N ARG A 140 5.63 -21.08 -8.85
CA ARG A 140 6.21 -21.33 -10.19
C ARG A 140 7.24 -22.44 -10.15
N GLN A 141 8.10 -22.46 -9.14
CA GLN A 141 9.11 -23.51 -8.97
C GLN A 141 8.45 -24.87 -8.72
N LEU A 142 7.43 -24.94 -7.88
CA LEU A 142 6.66 -26.16 -7.64
C LEU A 142 6.06 -26.70 -8.93
N LEU A 143 5.38 -25.86 -9.72
CA LEU A 143 4.79 -26.28 -11.00
C LEU A 143 5.84 -26.79 -12.00
N ALA A 144 7.02 -26.16 -12.05
CA ALA A 144 8.12 -26.61 -12.89
C ALA A 144 8.65 -27.96 -12.43
N THR A 145 8.85 -28.16 -11.13
CA THR A 145 9.32 -29.42 -10.54
C THR A 145 8.30 -30.54 -10.79
N VAL A 146 7.02 -30.32 -10.52
CA VAL A 146 5.94 -31.28 -10.78
C VAL A 146 5.91 -31.68 -12.24
N SER A 147 5.98 -30.70 -13.16
CA SER A 147 5.99 -30.98 -14.60
C SER A 147 7.17 -31.84 -15.01
N HIS A 148 8.34 -31.65 -14.44
CA HIS A 148 9.53 -32.44 -14.71
C HIS A 148 9.40 -33.85 -14.14
N GLU A 149 8.95 -33.98 -12.89
CA GLU A 149 8.77 -35.27 -12.20
C GLU A 149 7.66 -36.14 -12.81
N LEU A 150 6.64 -35.54 -13.42
CA LEU A 150 5.61 -36.25 -14.19
C LEU A 150 6.12 -36.69 -15.56
N ARG A 151 6.93 -35.87 -16.23
CA ARG A 151 7.41 -36.17 -17.60
C ARG A 151 8.30 -37.41 -17.67
N THR A 152 9.17 -37.58 -16.69
CA THR A 152 10.15 -38.69 -16.66
C THR A 152 9.48 -40.06 -16.68
N PRO A 153 8.61 -40.44 -15.70
CA PRO A 153 7.95 -41.75 -15.73
C PRO A 153 6.99 -41.91 -16.92
N LEU A 154 6.34 -40.82 -17.36
CA LEU A 154 5.48 -40.87 -18.53
C LEU A 154 6.28 -41.21 -19.82
N THR A 155 7.45 -40.60 -20.01
CA THR A 155 8.34 -40.93 -21.14
C THR A 155 8.81 -42.37 -21.04
N SER A 156 9.14 -42.89 -19.86
CA SER A 156 9.52 -44.29 -19.66
C SER A 156 8.38 -45.24 -20.04
N ILE A 157 7.15 -44.96 -19.59
CA ILE A 157 5.95 -45.73 -19.94
C ILE A 157 5.76 -45.74 -21.47
N GLN A 158 5.81 -44.56 -22.10
CA GLN A 158 5.67 -44.44 -23.56
C GLN A 158 6.76 -45.21 -24.30
N GLY A 159 8.00 -45.15 -23.84
CA GLY A 159 9.13 -45.88 -24.43
C GLY A 159 8.97 -47.38 -24.32
N TYR A 160 8.58 -47.91 -23.15
CA TYR A 160 8.31 -49.35 -22.99
C TYR A 160 7.14 -49.81 -23.86
N MET A 161 6.06 -49.04 -23.90
CA MET A 161 4.88 -49.36 -24.71
C MET A 161 5.23 -49.36 -26.23
N ALA A 162 5.97 -48.35 -26.70
CA ALA A 162 6.43 -48.32 -28.09
C ALA A 162 7.34 -49.53 -28.42
N GLY A 163 8.30 -49.83 -27.54
CA GLY A 163 9.18 -50.98 -27.74
C GLY A 163 8.45 -52.35 -27.71
N LEU A 164 7.38 -52.48 -26.94
CA LEU A 164 6.51 -53.67 -26.99
C LEU A 164 5.73 -53.76 -28.30
N ILE A 165 5.21 -52.65 -28.82
CA ILE A 165 4.47 -52.59 -30.10
C ILE A 165 5.41 -52.92 -31.27
N ASP A 166 6.61 -52.37 -31.25
CA ASP A 166 7.61 -52.56 -32.31
C ASP A 166 8.36 -53.90 -32.20
N GLY A 167 8.07 -54.70 -31.17
CA GLY A 167 8.73 -55.98 -30.93
C GLY A 167 10.20 -55.88 -30.48
N VAL A 168 10.64 -54.71 -30.06
CA VAL A 168 11.97 -54.44 -29.51
C VAL A 168 12.12 -55.03 -28.09
N PHE A 169 11.05 -54.93 -27.29
CA PHE A 169 11.00 -55.58 -25.98
C PHE A 169 10.11 -56.80 -26.01
N PRO A 170 10.52 -57.89 -25.32
CA PRO A 170 9.67 -59.07 -25.21
C PRO A 170 8.41 -58.78 -24.39
N ALA A 171 7.28 -59.33 -24.81
CA ALA A 171 6.00 -59.21 -24.13
C ALA A 171 5.94 -60.18 -22.91
N GLU A 172 6.84 -59.99 -21.94
CA GLU A 172 7.03 -60.81 -20.79
C GLU A 172 6.54 -60.13 -19.49
N PRO A 173 6.21 -60.84 -18.43
CA PRO A 173 5.76 -60.29 -17.13
C PRO A 173 6.74 -59.22 -16.59
N GLU A 174 8.03 -59.35 -16.84
CA GLU A 174 9.09 -58.44 -16.42
C GLU A 174 8.92 -57.09 -17.04
N THR A 175 8.68 -56.99 -18.36
CA THR A 175 8.47 -55.74 -19.10
C THR A 175 7.18 -55.05 -18.64
N TYR A 176 6.10 -55.80 -18.48
CA TYR A 176 4.86 -55.24 -17.96
C TYR A 176 5.01 -54.71 -16.50
N SER A 177 5.83 -55.40 -15.69
CA SER A 177 6.10 -54.97 -14.31
C SER A 177 6.87 -53.64 -14.24
N LEU A 178 7.71 -53.33 -15.25
CA LEU A 178 8.38 -52.03 -15.38
C LEU A 178 7.37 -50.93 -15.63
N VAL A 179 6.46 -51.09 -16.57
CA VAL A 179 5.39 -50.14 -16.86
C VAL A 179 4.49 -49.94 -15.64
N GLN A 180 4.13 -51.02 -14.95
CA GLN A 180 3.30 -50.98 -13.75
C GLN A 180 4.00 -50.21 -12.61
N ARG A 181 5.30 -50.39 -12.40
CA ARG A 181 6.07 -49.62 -11.39
C ARG A 181 6.07 -48.12 -11.67
N GLU A 182 6.30 -47.74 -12.94
CA GLU A 182 6.28 -46.32 -13.31
C GLU A 182 4.87 -45.70 -13.16
N ALA A 183 3.83 -46.44 -13.53
CA ALA A 183 2.43 -46.00 -13.30
C ALA A 183 2.10 -45.84 -11.82
N ALA A 184 2.53 -46.77 -10.96
CA ALA A 184 2.39 -46.68 -9.52
C ALA A 184 3.19 -45.51 -8.91
N ARG A 185 4.36 -45.19 -9.51
CA ARG A 185 5.13 -43.98 -9.10
C ARG A 185 4.38 -42.70 -9.44
N LEU A 186 3.80 -42.61 -10.64
CA LEU A 186 2.95 -41.48 -11.05
C LEU A 186 1.75 -41.29 -10.10
N ALA A 187 1.04 -42.36 -9.77
CA ALA A 187 -0.09 -42.30 -8.86
C ALA A 187 0.31 -41.72 -7.48
N ARG A 188 1.42 -42.19 -6.91
CA ARG A 188 1.93 -41.65 -5.64
C ARG A 188 2.27 -40.17 -5.74
N LEU A 189 2.89 -39.73 -6.83
CA LEU A 189 3.24 -38.30 -7.02
C LEU A 189 1.98 -37.43 -7.07
N VAL A 190 0.92 -37.90 -7.72
CA VAL A 190 -0.37 -37.19 -7.75
C VAL A 190 -0.98 -37.11 -6.34
N ASP A 191 -0.95 -38.19 -5.57
CA ASP A 191 -1.42 -38.21 -4.19
C ASP A 191 -0.65 -37.23 -3.30
N ASP A 192 0.67 -37.14 -3.48
CA ASP A 192 1.53 -36.21 -2.73
C ASP A 192 1.20 -34.75 -3.07
N ILE A 193 0.93 -34.44 -4.34
CA ILE A 193 0.51 -33.10 -4.78
C ILE A 193 -0.87 -32.76 -4.20
N GLU A 194 -1.82 -33.69 -4.20
CA GLU A 194 -3.13 -33.48 -3.57
C GLU A 194 -3.03 -33.18 -2.06
N ARG A 195 -2.18 -33.93 -1.36
CA ARG A 195 -1.93 -33.68 0.08
C ARG A 195 -1.33 -32.30 0.31
N LEU A 196 -0.34 -31.92 -0.50
CA LEU A 196 0.26 -30.58 -0.40
C LEU A 196 -0.77 -29.48 -0.63
N SER A 197 -1.62 -29.63 -1.65
CA SER A 197 -2.70 -28.68 -1.95
C SER A 197 -3.71 -28.54 -0.80
N ARG A 198 -4.05 -29.64 -0.12
CA ARG A 198 -4.95 -29.62 1.07
C ARG A 198 -4.30 -28.94 2.28
N LEU A 199 -2.99 -29.12 2.48
CA LEU A 199 -2.23 -28.45 3.54
C LEU A 199 -2.18 -26.93 3.30
N GLU A 200 -1.91 -26.49 2.06
CA GLU A 200 -1.89 -25.07 1.69
C GLU A 200 -3.29 -24.42 1.82
N ALA A 201 -4.35 -25.16 1.53
CA ALA A 201 -5.72 -24.69 1.72
C ALA A 201 -6.15 -24.62 3.21
N GLY A 202 -5.29 -25.03 4.14
CA GLY A 202 -5.58 -25.05 5.59
C GLY A 202 -6.67 -26.04 6.00
N VAL A 203 -7.01 -26.98 5.11
CA VAL A 203 -8.03 -28.02 5.36
C VAL A 203 -7.47 -29.13 6.24
N GLU A 204 -6.17 -29.37 6.16
CA GLU A 204 -5.47 -30.38 6.96
C GLU A 204 -4.51 -29.68 7.94
N ARG A 205 -4.74 -29.81 9.24
CA ARG A 205 -3.80 -29.35 10.26
C ARG A 205 -2.71 -30.40 10.44
N VAL A 206 -1.46 -30.02 10.25
CA VAL A 206 -0.34 -30.83 10.69
C VAL A 206 -0.32 -30.81 12.21
N GLU A 207 -0.74 -31.89 12.86
CA GLU A 207 -0.51 -32.05 14.29
C GLU A 207 0.98 -32.37 14.50
N PRO A 208 1.72 -31.51 15.21
CA PRO A 208 3.10 -31.81 15.53
C PRO A 208 3.16 -33.02 16.47
N VAL A 209 3.60 -34.16 15.93
CA VAL A 209 3.87 -35.33 16.75
C VAL A 209 5.21 -35.09 17.44
N SER A 210 5.20 -35.03 18.77
CA SER A 210 6.42 -35.00 19.58
C SER A 210 7.16 -36.32 19.45
N LEU A 211 8.14 -36.39 18.54
CA LEU A 211 9.05 -37.52 18.46
C LEU A 211 10.05 -37.41 19.61
N SER A 212 9.99 -38.37 20.52
CA SER A 212 11.00 -38.53 21.56
C SER A 212 12.35 -38.80 20.89
N THR A 213 13.37 -37.98 21.20
CA THR A 213 14.74 -38.11 20.69
C THR A 213 15.30 -39.54 20.84
N ARG A 214 14.79 -40.30 21.79
CA ARG A 214 15.16 -41.70 22.04
C ARG A 214 14.80 -42.65 20.90
N VAL A 215 13.66 -42.42 20.22
CA VAL A 215 13.19 -43.24 19.09
C VAL A 215 14.05 -43.03 17.85
N VAL A 216 14.48 -41.80 17.61
CA VAL A 216 15.31 -41.46 16.46
C VAL A 216 16.72 -42.05 16.56
N VAL A 217 17.31 -42.05 17.76
CA VAL A 217 18.66 -42.61 18.00
C VAL A 217 18.63 -44.14 17.90
N THR A 218 17.57 -44.82 18.38
CA THR A 218 17.47 -46.30 18.31
C THR A 218 17.30 -46.80 16.89
N SER A 219 16.54 -46.09 16.03
CA SER A 219 16.38 -46.47 14.62
C SER A 219 17.65 -46.23 13.79
N ALA A 220 18.46 -45.23 14.11
CA ALA A 220 19.74 -45.00 13.44
C ALA A 220 20.81 -46.03 13.75
N ILE A 221 20.78 -46.62 14.97
CA ILE A 221 21.76 -47.65 15.41
C ILE A 221 21.40 -49.04 14.87
N SER A 222 20.16 -49.32 14.54
CA SER A 222 19.73 -50.65 14.02
C SER A 222 19.93 -50.78 12.49
N CYS A 223 20.40 -49.73 11.78
CA CYS A 223 20.69 -49.74 10.34
C CYS A 223 22.20 -49.89 10.03
N THR A 224 23.06 -50.09 11.03
CA THR A 224 24.48 -50.40 10.85
C THR A 224 24.72 -51.87 11.15
#